data_03dcb8821bb1248dd23e64b12d0bdc6e
#
_entry.id   03dcb8821bb1248dd23e64b12d0bdc6e
#
_cell.length_a   1.000
_cell.length_b   1.000
_cell.length_c   1.000
_cell.angle_alpha   90.00
_cell.angle_beta   90.00
_cell.angle_gamma   90.00
#
_symmetry.space_group_name_H-M   'P 1'
#
loop_
_entity.id
_entity.type
_entity.pdbx_description
1 polymer ?
#
loop_
_entity_poly.entity_id
_entity_poly.type
_entity_poly.pdbx_seq_one_letter_code
_entity_poly.pdbx_strand_id
1 'polypeptide(L)'
;APVPEPVNLIKKINFSLIMEIFPKTGRSRLIIAAVLIAVILAGIGFQYKSNLEHQKTLSFNQSLQQAKDDFNSAQGIQSLNPGEAKNKLDSAKVSLDKALSINPKSEEALNLKKSIEDNASSILQQFATANFPLFLDLDLV
;
A
#
# COMPACT_ATOMS: atom_id res chain seq x y z
N ALA A 1 -16.60 7.44 30.39
CA ALA A 1 -17.53 7.56 29.27
C ALA A 1 -17.96 6.16 28.84
N PRO A 2 -19.28 5.85 28.77
CA PRO A 2 -19.74 4.52 28.39
C PRO A 2 -19.51 4.28 26.90
N VAL A 3 -19.02 3.07 26.59
CA VAL A 3 -18.85 2.56 25.24
C VAL A 3 -20.23 2.40 24.61
N PRO A 4 -20.50 2.92 23.40
CA PRO A 4 -21.79 2.70 22.75
C PRO A 4 -21.93 1.23 22.35
N GLU A 5 -23.02 0.60 22.78
CA GLU A 5 -23.39 -0.75 22.37
C GLU A 5 -23.64 -0.83 20.87
N PRO A 6 -23.28 -1.97 20.21
CA PRO A 6 -23.56 -2.15 18.80
C PRO A 6 -25.08 -2.22 18.59
N VAL A 7 -25.60 -1.25 17.86
CA VAL A 7 -27.03 -1.18 17.49
C VAL A 7 -27.35 -2.37 16.60
N ASN A 8 -28.05 -3.33 17.16
CA ASN A 8 -28.50 -4.55 16.49
C ASN A 8 -29.65 -4.18 15.50
N LEU A 9 -29.27 -3.63 14.34
CA LEU A 9 -30.19 -3.21 13.27
C LEU A 9 -30.61 -4.39 12.36
N ILE A 10 -30.62 -5.60 12.89
CA ILE A 10 -31.37 -6.67 12.24
C ILE A 10 -32.87 -6.50 12.64
N LYS A 11 -33.44 -5.46 12.03
CA LYS A 11 -34.90 -5.32 12.01
C LYS A 11 -35.46 -6.65 11.50
N LYS A 12 -36.24 -7.35 12.33
CA LYS A 12 -36.97 -8.60 11.98
C LYS A 12 -37.60 -8.41 10.60
N ILE A 13 -36.95 -8.89 9.56
CA ILE A 13 -37.55 -9.01 8.24
C ILE A 13 -38.65 -10.01 8.41
N ASN A 14 -39.88 -9.52 8.35
CA ASN A 14 -41.09 -10.35 8.48
C ASN A 14 -41.13 -11.27 7.25
N PHE A 15 -40.56 -12.46 7.40
CA PHE A 15 -40.45 -13.47 6.35
C PHE A 15 -41.82 -13.88 5.78
N SER A 16 -42.92 -13.64 6.56
CA SER A 16 -44.28 -13.90 6.12
C SER A 16 -44.76 -12.96 5.02
N LEU A 17 -44.31 -11.69 5.02
CA LEU A 17 -44.62 -10.71 3.97
C LEU A 17 -43.93 -11.03 2.62
N ILE A 18 -42.77 -11.66 2.67
CA ILE A 18 -42.06 -12.08 1.45
C ILE A 18 -42.75 -13.27 0.79
N MET A 19 -43.41 -14.12 1.59
CA MET A 19 -44.09 -15.33 1.10
C MET A 19 -45.41 -15.03 0.36
N GLU A 20 -46.03 -13.88 0.62
CA GLU A 20 -47.32 -13.47 0.03
C GLU A 20 -47.14 -12.86 -1.37
N ILE A 21 -45.94 -12.42 -1.73
CA ILE A 21 -45.58 -11.85 -3.04
C ILE A 21 -45.29 -12.96 -4.07
N PHE A 22 -45.23 -14.24 -3.66
CA PHE A 22 -44.89 -15.34 -4.57
C PHE A 22 -46.09 -15.73 -5.44
N PRO A 23 -46.06 -15.47 -6.76
CA PRO A 23 -47.10 -15.89 -7.66
C PRO A 23 -47.18 -17.42 -7.71
N LYS A 24 -48.39 -17.96 -7.74
CA LYS A 24 -48.68 -19.40 -7.64
C LYS A 24 -48.25 -20.23 -8.85
N THR A 25 -47.71 -19.64 -9.89
CA THR A 25 -47.25 -20.34 -11.10
C THR A 25 -45.78 -20.79 -11.02
N GLY A 26 -45.50 -22.06 -11.28
CA GLY A 26 -44.15 -22.65 -11.12
C GLY A 26 -43.05 -21.95 -11.87
N ARG A 27 -43.33 -21.35 -13.04
CA ARG A 27 -42.35 -20.62 -13.86
C ARG A 27 -41.92 -19.29 -13.22
N SER A 28 -42.82 -18.54 -12.59
CA SER A 28 -42.50 -17.28 -11.94
C SER A 28 -41.69 -17.47 -10.65
N ARG A 29 -41.87 -18.62 -9.96
CA ARG A 29 -41.01 -18.96 -8.80
C ARG A 29 -39.56 -19.17 -9.18
N LEU A 30 -39.28 -19.81 -10.32
CA LEU A 30 -37.92 -19.99 -10.84
C LEU A 30 -37.27 -18.66 -11.21
N ILE A 31 -38.02 -17.75 -11.82
CA ILE A 31 -37.51 -16.41 -12.18
C ILE A 31 -37.13 -15.60 -10.94
N ILE A 32 -38.00 -15.60 -9.92
CA ILE A 32 -37.76 -14.88 -8.66
C ILE A 32 -36.55 -15.49 -7.93
N ALA A 33 -36.44 -16.82 -7.88
CA ALA A 33 -35.29 -17.48 -7.28
C ALA A 33 -33.97 -17.13 -8.03
N ALA A 34 -34.00 -17.10 -9.36
CA ALA A 34 -32.85 -16.71 -10.16
C ALA A 34 -32.42 -15.25 -9.92
N VAL A 35 -33.40 -14.34 -9.81
CA VAL A 35 -33.13 -12.92 -9.50
C VAL A 35 -32.55 -12.76 -8.10
N LEU A 36 -33.07 -13.47 -7.09
CA LEU A 36 -32.53 -13.43 -5.74
C LEU A 36 -31.09 -13.95 -5.68
N ILE A 37 -30.79 -15.05 -6.36
CA ILE A 37 -29.44 -15.60 -6.46
C ILE A 37 -28.52 -14.59 -7.15
N ALA A 38 -28.96 -13.96 -8.23
CA ALA A 38 -28.17 -12.94 -8.94
C ALA A 38 -27.85 -11.73 -8.06
N VAL A 39 -28.82 -11.27 -7.26
CA VAL A 39 -28.62 -10.16 -6.30
C VAL A 39 -27.61 -10.52 -5.20
N ILE A 40 -27.72 -11.75 -4.66
CA ILE A 40 -26.79 -12.24 -3.64
C ILE A 40 -25.36 -12.35 -4.22
N LEU A 41 -25.21 -12.91 -5.40
CA LEU A 41 -23.90 -13.02 -6.07
C LEU A 41 -23.30 -11.64 -6.40
N ALA A 42 -24.12 -10.70 -6.85
CA ALA A 42 -23.68 -9.33 -7.07
C ALA A 42 -23.22 -8.65 -5.77
N GLY A 43 -23.95 -8.85 -4.67
CA GLY A 43 -23.60 -8.32 -3.34
C GLY A 43 -22.27 -8.88 -2.82
N ILE A 44 -22.05 -10.18 -2.95
CA ILE A 44 -20.79 -10.84 -2.56
C ILE A 44 -19.64 -10.33 -3.42
N GLY A 45 -19.83 -10.22 -4.74
CA GLY A 45 -18.79 -9.73 -5.66
C GLY A 45 -18.39 -8.29 -5.37
N PHE A 46 -19.34 -7.42 -5.05
CA PHE A 46 -19.08 -6.03 -4.69
C PHE A 46 -18.29 -5.91 -3.37
N GLN A 47 -18.66 -6.70 -2.37
CA GLN A 47 -18.00 -6.71 -1.06
C GLN A 47 -16.56 -7.25 -1.15
N TYR A 48 -16.35 -8.27 -1.98
CA TYR A 48 -15.02 -8.83 -2.23
C TYR A 48 -14.08 -7.80 -2.89
N LYS A 49 -14.58 -7.08 -3.89
CA LYS A 49 -13.81 -6.01 -4.56
C LYS A 49 -13.46 -4.88 -3.60
N SER A 50 -14.40 -4.43 -2.78
CA SER A 50 -14.19 -3.36 -1.80
C SER A 50 -13.11 -3.73 -0.76
N ASN A 51 -13.14 -4.97 -0.25
CA ASN A 51 -12.13 -5.44 0.69
C ASN A 51 -10.72 -5.52 0.07
N LEU A 52 -10.62 -5.92 -1.20
CA LEU A 52 -9.35 -5.99 -1.89
C LEU A 52 -8.73 -4.61 -2.11
N GLU A 53 -9.53 -3.62 -2.49
CA GLU A 53 -9.09 -2.23 -2.63
C GLU A 53 -8.64 -1.64 -1.29
N HIS A 54 -9.37 -1.93 -0.21
CA HIS A 54 -9.00 -1.48 1.12
C HIS A 54 -7.66 -2.08 1.58
N GLN A 55 -7.45 -3.37 1.36
CA GLN A 55 -6.18 -4.04 1.67
C GLN A 55 -5.00 -3.47 0.86
N LYS A 56 -5.21 -3.16 -0.42
CA LYS A 56 -4.20 -2.50 -1.25
C LYS A 56 -3.83 -1.13 -0.70
N THR A 57 -4.82 -0.33 -0.34
CA THR A 57 -4.60 1.00 0.24
C THR A 57 -3.83 0.92 1.57
N LEU A 58 -4.19 -0.01 2.44
CA LEU A 58 -3.46 -0.23 3.69
C LEU A 58 -2.02 -0.66 3.44
N SER A 59 -1.81 -1.63 2.54
CA SER A 59 -0.46 -2.11 2.19
C SER A 59 0.39 -1.03 1.55
N PHE A 60 -0.20 -0.17 0.69
CA PHE A 60 0.46 0.99 0.13
C PHE A 60 0.92 1.96 1.21
N ASN A 61 -0.01 2.38 2.09
CA ASN A 61 0.29 3.34 3.16
C ASN A 61 1.36 2.81 4.12
N GLN A 62 1.28 1.53 4.51
CA GLN A 62 2.28 0.90 5.36
C GLN A 62 3.67 0.87 4.69
N SER A 63 3.73 0.48 3.41
CA SER A 63 5.00 0.41 2.68
C SER A 63 5.59 1.79 2.46
N LEU A 64 4.77 2.79 2.16
CA LEU A 64 5.22 4.17 1.99
C LEU A 64 5.72 4.77 3.31
N GLN A 65 5.01 4.53 4.41
CA GLN A 65 5.43 5.01 5.73
C GLN A 65 6.74 4.36 6.14
N GLN A 66 6.87 3.04 5.98
CA GLN A 66 8.11 2.32 6.25
C GLN A 66 9.29 2.88 5.45
N ALA A 67 9.07 3.17 4.15
CA ALA A 67 10.10 3.77 3.31
C ALA A 67 10.56 5.14 3.82
N LYS A 68 9.63 5.98 4.27
CA LYS A 68 9.95 7.29 4.86
C LYS A 68 10.72 7.15 6.16
N ASP A 69 10.29 6.27 7.05
CA ASP A 69 10.91 6.07 8.36
C ASP A 69 12.34 5.53 8.21
N ASP A 70 12.54 4.56 7.32
CA ASP A 70 13.87 4.02 7.04
C ASP A 70 14.77 5.05 6.35
N PHE A 71 14.24 5.87 5.43
CA PHE A 71 15.00 6.93 4.79
C PHE A 71 15.42 8.03 5.78
N ASN A 72 14.51 8.49 6.62
CA ASN A 72 14.80 9.47 7.67
C ASN A 72 15.83 8.91 8.67
N SER A 73 15.71 7.63 9.03
CA SER A 73 16.68 6.96 9.87
C SER A 73 18.06 6.91 9.22
N ALA A 74 18.15 6.57 7.93
CA ALA A 74 19.39 6.55 7.18
C ALA A 74 20.08 7.92 7.19
N GLN A 75 19.30 9.00 6.97
CA GLN A 75 19.83 10.36 7.03
C GLN A 75 20.31 10.74 8.43
N GLY A 76 19.58 10.34 9.47
CA GLY A 76 19.91 10.67 10.85
C GLY A 76 21.21 10.00 11.36
N ILE A 77 21.52 8.81 10.86
CA ILE A 77 22.66 8.01 11.32
C ILE A 77 23.85 7.99 10.37
N GLN A 78 23.77 8.64 9.20
CA GLN A 78 24.79 8.55 8.16
C GLN A 78 26.21 8.95 8.63
N SER A 79 26.31 9.93 9.52
CA SER A 79 27.59 10.40 10.07
C SER A 79 28.08 9.54 11.24
N LEU A 80 27.18 8.87 11.95
CA LEU A 80 27.48 8.07 13.13
C LEU A 80 27.78 6.60 12.76
N ASN A 81 27.00 6.03 11.87
CA ASN A 81 27.11 4.64 11.44
C ASN A 81 26.78 4.50 9.95
N PRO A 82 27.75 4.75 9.05
CA PRO A 82 27.50 4.69 7.59
C PRO A 82 27.03 3.31 7.10
N GLY A 83 27.49 2.23 7.75
CA GLY A 83 27.09 0.88 7.39
C GLY A 83 25.62 0.62 7.68
N GLU A 84 25.12 1.05 8.83
CA GLU A 84 23.71 0.95 9.18
C GLU A 84 22.85 1.92 8.34
N ALA A 85 23.35 3.13 8.07
CA ALA A 85 22.69 4.07 7.18
C ALA A 85 22.46 3.49 5.78
N LYS A 86 23.44 2.78 5.23
CA LYS A 86 23.28 2.05 3.98
C LYS A 86 22.17 0.99 4.08
N ASN A 87 22.17 0.17 5.11
CA ASN A 87 21.14 -0.86 5.29
C ASN A 87 19.73 -0.25 5.38
N LYS A 88 19.61 0.88 6.10
CA LYS A 88 18.36 1.63 6.19
C LYS A 88 17.93 2.21 4.85
N LEU A 89 18.86 2.75 4.08
CA LEU A 89 18.59 3.27 2.74
C LEU A 89 18.12 2.15 1.78
N ASP A 90 18.74 0.99 1.85
CA ASP A 90 18.35 -0.16 1.03
C ASP A 90 16.96 -0.68 1.44
N SER A 91 16.65 -0.71 2.74
CA SER A 91 15.31 -1.03 3.25
C SER A 91 14.27 -0.01 2.78
N ALA A 92 14.61 1.28 2.80
CA ALA A 92 13.73 2.34 2.31
C ALA A 92 13.39 2.15 0.82
N LYS A 93 14.38 1.81 -0.01
CA LYS A 93 14.18 1.52 -1.44
C LYS A 93 13.24 0.33 -1.65
N VAL A 94 13.46 -0.77 -0.94
CA VAL A 94 12.61 -1.98 -1.05
C VAL A 94 11.16 -1.66 -0.66
N SER A 95 10.96 -0.94 0.43
CA SER A 95 9.62 -0.54 0.88
C SER A 95 8.94 0.43 -0.09
N LEU A 96 9.71 1.34 -0.69
CA LEU A 96 9.22 2.27 -1.70
C LEU A 96 8.84 1.55 -3.00
N ASP A 97 9.65 0.60 -3.47
CA ASP A 97 9.34 -0.19 -4.66
C ASP A 97 8.06 -1.01 -4.45
N LYS A 98 7.85 -1.54 -3.24
CA LYS A 98 6.60 -2.21 -2.87
C LYS A 98 5.41 -1.24 -2.91
N ALA A 99 5.54 -0.02 -2.40
CA ALA A 99 4.50 0.99 -2.49
C ALA A 99 4.19 1.35 -3.95
N LEU A 100 5.21 1.60 -4.77
CA LEU A 100 5.07 1.92 -6.20
C LEU A 100 4.49 0.76 -7.02
N SER A 101 4.72 -0.49 -6.63
CA SER A 101 4.08 -1.64 -7.27
C SER A 101 2.57 -1.66 -7.06
N ILE A 102 2.08 -1.11 -5.94
CA ILE A 102 0.65 -1.01 -5.62
C ILE A 102 0.04 0.24 -6.29
N ASN A 103 0.71 1.39 -6.19
CA ASN A 103 0.27 2.65 -6.80
C ASN A 103 1.43 3.36 -7.52
N PRO A 104 1.66 3.04 -8.82
CA PRO A 104 2.78 3.60 -9.60
C PRO A 104 2.67 5.11 -9.86
N LYS A 105 1.46 5.69 -9.70
CA LYS A 105 1.18 7.10 -9.99
C LYS A 105 1.10 7.96 -8.72
N SER A 106 1.47 7.43 -7.56
CA SER A 106 1.47 8.21 -6.32
C SER A 106 2.55 9.28 -6.39
N GLU A 107 2.15 10.55 -6.41
CA GLU A 107 3.07 11.69 -6.39
C GLU A 107 3.96 11.65 -5.14
N GLU A 108 3.40 11.26 -4.00
CA GLU A 108 4.13 11.17 -2.75
C GLU A 108 5.25 10.12 -2.79
N ALA A 109 4.96 8.93 -3.36
CA ALA A 109 5.96 7.88 -3.52
C ALA A 109 7.03 8.26 -4.57
N LEU A 110 6.63 8.93 -5.66
CA LEU A 110 7.57 9.41 -6.69
C LEU A 110 8.48 10.52 -6.14
N ASN A 111 7.95 11.44 -5.34
CA ASN A 111 8.74 12.47 -4.67
C ASN A 111 9.73 11.87 -3.67
N LEU A 112 9.29 10.87 -2.90
CA LEU A 112 10.19 10.14 -2.00
C LEU A 112 11.29 9.41 -2.77
N LYS A 113 10.97 8.79 -3.91
CA LYS A 113 11.96 8.15 -4.79
C LYS A 113 13.03 9.12 -5.21
N LYS A 114 12.63 10.29 -5.71
CA LYS A 114 13.56 11.35 -6.10
C LYS A 114 14.42 11.81 -4.91
N SER A 115 13.80 12.01 -3.74
CA SER A 115 14.55 12.39 -2.54
C SER A 115 15.58 11.35 -2.12
N ILE A 116 15.26 10.06 -2.23
CA ILE A 116 16.18 8.96 -1.97
C ILE A 116 17.34 8.96 -2.99
N GLU A 117 17.04 9.12 -4.28
CA GLU A 117 18.04 9.16 -5.34
C GLU A 117 18.99 10.36 -5.19
N ASP A 118 18.45 11.55 -4.92
CA ASP A 118 19.23 12.79 -4.75
C ASP A 118 20.16 12.73 -3.52
N ASN A 119 19.76 12.05 -2.45
CA ASN A 119 20.52 11.97 -1.21
C ASN A 119 21.36 10.69 -1.07
N ALA A 120 21.20 9.70 -1.95
CA ALA A 120 21.85 8.40 -1.84
C ALA A 120 23.38 8.53 -1.79
N SER A 121 23.99 9.38 -2.62
CA SER A 121 25.45 9.60 -2.66
C SER A 121 25.97 10.16 -1.35
N SER A 122 25.24 11.09 -0.74
CA SER A 122 25.58 11.68 0.55
C SER A 122 25.49 10.66 1.68
N ILE A 123 24.40 9.89 1.73
CA ILE A 123 24.17 8.86 2.76
C ILE A 123 25.20 7.74 2.65
N LEU A 124 25.55 7.33 1.43
CA LEU A 124 26.56 6.31 1.16
C LEU A 124 27.98 6.83 1.27
N GLN A 125 28.19 8.13 1.49
CA GLN A 125 29.49 8.80 1.45
C GLN A 125 30.27 8.52 0.16
N GLN A 126 29.56 8.26 -0.93
CA GLN A 126 30.12 8.05 -2.25
C GLN A 126 30.23 9.39 -2.97
N PHE A 127 31.33 10.08 -2.77
CA PHE A 127 31.63 11.27 -3.57
C PHE A 127 32.22 10.81 -4.90
N ALA A 128 31.63 11.25 -6.00
CA ALA A 128 32.21 11.05 -7.31
C ALA A 128 33.51 11.87 -7.35
N THR A 129 34.64 11.20 -7.23
CA THR A 129 35.95 11.81 -7.45
C THR A 129 36.15 11.98 -8.95
N ALA A 130 35.52 13.01 -9.51
CA ALA A 130 35.82 13.44 -10.85
C ALA A 130 37.20 14.14 -10.80
N ASN A 131 38.21 13.53 -11.45
CA ASN A 131 39.56 14.01 -11.62
C ASN A 131 40.38 14.16 -10.32
N PHE A 132 41.03 13.08 -9.92
CA PHE A 132 42.34 13.25 -9.26
C PHE A 132 43.36 13.70 -10.31
N PRO A 133 43.92 14.92 -10.24
CA PRO A 133 45.15 15.19 -10.96
C PRO A 133 46.18 14.21 -10.45
N LEU A 134 46.85 13.53 -11.36
CA LEU A 134 47.94 12.60 -11.06
C LEU A 134 49.06 13.43 -10.40
N PHE A 135 49.09 13.44 -9.07
CA PHE A 135 50.06 14.21 -8.30
C PHE A 135 51.43 13.51 -8.14
N LEU A 136 51.57 12.32 -8.67
CA LEU A 136 52.84 11.60 -8.65
C LEU A 136 53.20 11.17 -10.06
N ASP A 137 54.00 12.02 -10.72
CA ASP A 137 54.88 11.61 -11.83
C ASP A 137 56.10 10.96 -11.18
N LEU A 138 56.15 9.64 -11.14
CA LEU A 138 57.28 8.86 -10.61
C LEU A 138 58.35 8.60 -11.69
N ASP A 139 58.37 9.37 -12.75
CA ASP A 139 59.50 9.39 -13.70
C ASP A 139 60.61 10.29 -13.18
N LEU A 140 61.17 9.92 -12.03
CA LEU A 140 62.40 10.40 -11.53
C LEU A 140 63.39 9.23 -11.37
N VAL A 141 63.99 8.79 -12.46
CA VAL A 141 65.43 8.37 -12.57
C VAL A 141 65.87 8.50 -14.01
#